data_7792a57ec994769174ad616186448714
#
_entry.id   7792a57ec994769174ad616186448714
#
_cell.length_a   1.000
_cell.length_b   1.000
_cell.length_c   1.000
_cell.angle_alpha   90.00
_cell.angle_beta   90.00
_cell.angle_gamma   90.00
#
_symmetry.space_group_name_H-M   'P 1'
#
loop_
_entity.id
_entity.type
_entity.pdbx_description
1 polymer ?
#
loop_
_entity_poly.entity_id
_entity_poly.type
_entity_poly.pdbx_seq_one_letter_code
_entity_poly.pdbx_strand_id
1 'polypeptide(L)'
;MVVVLVVALVAGAGGSWWYFLGPGSYWTLPQPTDVSCKENTECSIVGAKWSDYQSTLNVANIPFTSSEAYSDTVAKGNIISADPQNVGTHISKHHNGRITVTVSLGVKQATIPSDIADPTSADGKDPIKALENAGFTNIKRDDSSAEYSMTLPEGALQSISETPGSTLDHNAEITVVLSKGLMPVTMPDIVGKTKDEAMTALDNAKLKTTVSEEYSDSVKSGSVISASPDSGTELHWGDSVKLTVSKGPETADVPNLVGKSKSDAIKTLESLGFEVKTGGLNILGLVQQQSATGKTRLRDTNGNKTVITLTVV
;
A
#
# COMPACT_ATOMS: atom_id res chain seq x y z
N MET A 1 -58.70 -21.75 -77.69
CA MET A 1 -58.74 -20.68 -76.62
C MET A 1 -58.56 -21.28 -75.19
N VAL A 2 -59.00 -22.49 -74.91
CA VAL A 2 -58.93 -23.14 -73.59
C VAL A 2 -57.47 -23.51 -73.20
N VAL A 3 -56.64 -23.95 -74.13
CA VAL A 3 -55.24 -24.39 -73.85
C VAL A 3 -54.33 -23.21 -73.48
N VAL A 4 -54.53 -22.04 -74.06
CA VAL A 4 -53.73 -20.84 -73.77
C VAL A 4 -54.10 -20.30 -72.40
N LEU A 5 -55.37 -20.38 -71.95
CA LEU A 5 -55.84 -19.99 -70.66
C LEU A 5 -55.31 -20.88 -69.52
N VAL A 6 -55.22 -22.19 -69.76
CA VAL A 6 -54.67 -23.14 -68.75
C VAL A 6 -53.18 -22.98 -68.62
N VAL A 7 -52.41 -22.74 -69.68
CA VAL A 7 -50.97 -22.45 -69.59
C VAL A 7 -50.71 -21.08 -68.86
N ALA A 8 -51.52 -20.07 -69.10
CA ALA A 8 -51.40 -18.81 -68.41
C ALA A 8 -51.72 -18.89 -66.88
N LEU A 9 -52.75 -19.71 -66.53
CA LEU A 9 -53.13 -19.97 -65.15
C LEU A 9 -52.06 -20.81 -64.42
N VAL A 10 -51.49 -21.80 -65.05
CA VAL A 10 -50.42 -22.65 -64.48
C VAL A 10 -49.11 -21.85 -64.34
N ALA A 11 -48.78 -21.04 -65.37
CA ALA A 11 -47.64 -20.13 -65.28
C ALA A 11 -47.84 -19.02 -64.23
N GLY A 12 -49.06 -18.47 -64.13
CA GLY A 12 -49.36 -17.46 -63.08
C GLY A 12 -49.40 -18.04 -61.68
N ALA A 13 -49.96 -19.23 -61.48
CA ALA A 13 -49.97 -19.94 -60.21
C ALA A 13 -48.56 -20.36 -59.79
N GLY A 14 -47.78 -20.89 -60.75
CA GLY A 14 -46.36 -21.24 -60.47
C GLY A 14 -45.49 -20.01 -60.13
N GLY A 15 -45.67 -18.95 -60.89
CA GLY A 15 -44.96 -17.67 -60.62
C GLY A 15 -45.34 -17.04 -59.29
N SER A 16 -46.64 -17.05 -58.92
CA SER A 16 -47.14 -16.57 -57.63
C SER A 16 -46.64 -17.43 -56.48
N TRP A 17 -46.66 -18.77 -56.62
CA TRP A 17 -46.11 -19.70 -55.65
C TRP A 17 -44.59 -19.44 -55.44
N TRP A 18 -43.84 -19.33 -56.55
CA TRP A 18 -42.40 -19.05 -56.49
C TRP A 18 -42.08 -17.75 -55.79
N TYR A 19 -42.85 -16.70 -56.02
CA TYR A 19 -42.65 -15.38 -55.46
C TYR A 19 -43.08 -15.27 -53.99
N PHE A 20 -44.21 -15.86 -53.59
CA PHE A 20 -44.78 -15.71 -52.25
C PHE A 20 -44.45 -16.84 -51.28
N LEU A 21 -44.24 -18.07 -51.73
CA LEU A 21 -44.04 -19.27 -50.91
C LEU A 21 -42.84 -20.10 -51.31
N GLY A 22 -42.31 -19.91 -52.51
CA GLY A 22 -41.18 -20.64 -53.04
C GLY A 22 -39.82 -19.97 -52.83
N PRO A 23 -38.74 -20.48 -53.46
CA PRO A 23 -37.38 -19.95 -53.33
C PRO A 23 -37.17 -18.48 -53.66
N GLY A 24 -38.15 -17.84 -54.37
CA GLY A 24 -38.13 -16.41 -54.63
C GLY A 24 -38.47 -15.51 -53.43
N SER A 25 -39.06 -16.08 -52.38
CA SER A 25 -39.57 -15.34 -51.22
C SER A 25 -38.56 -15.14 -50.09
N TYR A 26 -37.39 -15.78 -50.13
CA TYR A 26 -36.38 -15.75 -49.11
C TYR A 26 -34.95 -15.76 -49.68
N TRP A 27 -34.00 -15.32 -48.87
CA TRP A 27 -32.59 -15.62 -49.02
C TRP A 27 -32.25 -16.79 -48.12
N THR A 28 -31.25 -17.59 -48.47
CA THR A 28 -30.69 -18.64 -47.63
C THR A 28 -29.37 -18.14 -47.09
N LEU A 29 -29.18 -18.20 -45.76
CA LEU A 29 -27.96 -17.75 -45.12
C LEU A 29 -26.76 -18.58 -45.61
N PRO A 30 -25.76 -17.96 -46.29
CA PRO A 30 -24.63 -18.69 -46.87
C PRO A 30 -23.64 -19.15 -45.79
N GLN A 31 -22.87 -20.18 -46.14
CA GLN A 31 -21.77 -20.66 -45.30
C GLN A 31 -20.58 -19.69 -45.42
N PRO A 32 -19.94 -19.32 -44.30
CA PRO A 32 -18.65 -18.62 -44.32
C PRO A 32 -17.55 -19.47 -44.94
N THR A 33 -16.59 -18.86 -45.61
CA THR A 33 -15.47 -19.59 -46.28
C THR A 33 -14.42 -20.08 -45.27
N ASP A 34 -14.35 -19.45 -44.08
CA ASP A 34 -13.40 -19.72 -43.03
C ASP A 34 -13.95 -20.57 -41.88
N VAL A 35 -15.22 -21.00 -41.96
CA VAL A 35 -15.86 -21.90 -41.01
C VAL A 35 -16.14 -23.25 -41.68
N SER A 36 -15.55 -24.32 -41.17
CA SER A 36 -15.78 -25.68 -41.61
C SER A 36 -17.02 -26.28 -40.96
N CYS A 37 -18.09 -26.48 -41.73
CA CYS A 37 -19.29 -27.16 -41.26
C CYS A 37 -19.11 -28.68 -41.34
N LYS A 38 -19.35 -29.40 -40.25
CA LYS A 38 -19.36 -30.89 -40.26
C LYS A 38 -20.72 -31.40 -40.76
N GLU A 39 -20.71 -32.48 -41.55
CA GLU A 39 -21.95 -33.13 -41.95
C GLU A 39 -22.80 -33.52 -40.74
N ASN A 40 -24.10 -33.26 -40.81
CA ASN A 40 -25.11 -33.53 -39.77
C ASN A 40 -24.98 -32.72 -38.47
N THR A 41 -24.26 -31.59 -38.46
CA THR A 41 -24.26 -30.63 -37.33
C THR A 41 -24.77 -29.27 -37.77
N GLU A 42 -25.49 -28.56 -36.86
CA GLU A 42 -25.85 -27.17 -37.13
C GLU A 42 -24.57 -26.35 -37.31
N CYS A 43 -24.47 -25.67 -38.43
CA CYS A 43 -23.33 -24.82 -38.74
C CYS A 43 -23.68 -23.38 -38.47
N SER A 44 -22.89 -22.74 -37.60
CA SER A 44 -23.09 -21.35 -37.24
C SER A 44 -22.07 -20.45 -37.94
N ILE A 45 -22.49 -19.22 -38.23
CA ILE A 45 -21.60 -18.16 -38.75
C ILE A 45 -20.82 -17.48 -37.62
N VAL A 46 -21.10 -17.78 -36.35
CA VAL A 46 -20.37 -17.29 -35.19
C VAL A 46 -18.92 -17.77 -35.23
N GLY A 47 -17.99 -16.87 -34.98
CA GLY A 47 -16.55 -17.10 -35.08
C GLY A 47 -15.95 -16.81 -36.47
N ALA A 48 -16.80 -16.65 -37.50
CA ALA A 48 -16.34 -16.29 -38.85
C ALA A 48 -15.76 -14.84 -38.85
N LYS A 49 -14.83 -14.59 -39.78
CA LYS A 49 -14.26 -13.28 -40.01
C LYS A 49 -15.27 -12.39 -40.71
N TRP A 50 -15.65 -11.29 -40.05
CA TRP A 50 -16.71 -10.40 -40.51
C TRP A 50 -16.45 -9.79 -41.89
N SER A 51 -15.22 -9.31 -42.17
CA SER A 51 -14.88 -8.71 -43.48
C SER A 51 -15.17 -9.61 -44.66
N ASP A 52 -14.87 -10.91 -44.50
CA ASP A 52 -15.02 -11.91 -45.57
C ASP A 52 -16.49 -12.33 -45.70
N TYR A 53 -17.17 -12.50 -44.55
CA TYR A 53 -18.58 -12.83 -44.52
C TYR A 53 -19.47 -11.70 -45.03
N GLN A 54 -19.15 -10.44 -44.69
CA GLN A 54 -19.81 -9.25 -45.21
C GLN A 54 -19.76 -9.21 -46.75
N SER A 55 -18.64 -9.56 -47.34
CA SER A 55 -18.49 -9.67 -48.80
C SER A 55 -19.39 -10.75 -49.40
N THR A 56 -19.51 -11.89 -48.71
CA THR A 56 -20.42 -12.99 -49.11
C THR A 56 -21.89 -12.56 -49.07
N LEU A 57 -22.32 -11.85 -48.02
CA LEU A 57 -23.67 -11.30 -47.89
C LEU A 57 -23.98 -10.27 -48.97
N ASN A 58 -23.02 -9.42 -49.31
CA ASN A 58 -23.18 -8.42 -50.39
C ASN A 58 -23.38 -9.09 -51.77
N VAL A 59 -22.58 -10.10 -52.05
CA VAL A 59 -22.72 -10.91 -53.30
C VAL A 59 -24.10 -11.58 -53.35
N ALA A 60 -24.57 -12.08 -52.21
CA ALA A 60 -25.91 -12.72 -52.11
C ALA A 60 -27.07 -11.74 -52.05
N ASN A 61 -26.81 -10.41 -52.02
CA ASN A 61 -27.77 -9.35 -51.84
C ASN A 61 -28.64 -9.51 -50.57
N ILE A 62 -28.04 -10.02 -49.47
CA ILE A 62 -28.70 -10.20 -48.17
C ILE A 62 -28.50 -8.93 -47.34
N PRO A 63 -29.60 -8.22 -46.91
CA PRO A 63 -29.48 -7.08 -46.08
C PRO A 63 -28.95 -7.45 -44.67
N PHE A 64 -28.06 -6.63 -44.12
CA PHE A 64 -27.54 -6.83 -42.78
C PHE A 64 -27.43 -5.51 -42.02
N THR A 65 -27.35 -5.63 -40.68
CA THR A 65 -26.90 -4.59 -39.76
C THR A 65 -25.80 -5.15 -38.86
N SER A 66 -24.79 -4.36 -38.61
CA SER A 66 -23.69 -4.75 -37.71
C SER A 66 -23.58 -3.80 -36.52
N SER A 67 -23.23 -4.35 -35.37
CA SER A 67 -22.82 -3.66 -34.15
C SER A 67 -21.47 -4.21 -33.70
N GLU A 68 -20.82 -3.52 -32.82
CA GLU A 68 -19.53 -3.92 -32.29
C GLU A 68 -19.59 -4.09 -30.77
N ALA A 69 -18.87 -5.09 -30.22
CA ALA A 69 -18.76 -5.33 -28.80
C ALA A 69 -17.38 -5.93 -28.47
N TYR A 70 -16.91 -5.74 -27.25
CA TYR A 70 -15.72 -6.43 -26.77
C TYR A 70 -16.04 -7.89 -26.47
N SER A 71 -15.04 -8.76 -26.62
CA SER A 71 -15.14 -10.18 -26.30
C SER A 71 -13.78 -10.73 -25.84
N ASP A 72 -13.80 -11.44 -24.72
CA ASP A 72 -12.61 -12.09 -24.18
C ASP A 72 -12.29 -13.43 -24.87
N THR A 73 -13.21 -13.95 -25.66
CA THR A 73 -13.10 -15.28 -26.27
C THR A 73 -13.07 -15.25 -27.80
N VAL A 74 -13.59 -14.18 -28.40
CA VAL A 74 -13.67 -14.07 -29.86
C VAL A 74 -12.67 -13.03 -30.34
N ALA A 75 -11.80 -13.43 -31.27
CA ALA A 75 -10.76 -12.58 -31.83
C ALA A 75 -11.37 -11.33 -32.51
N LYS A 76 -10.62 -10.22 -32.45
CA LYS A 76 -11.02 -8.96 -33.10
C LYS A 76 -11.35 -9.16 -34.57
N GLY A 77 -12.49 -8.62 -35.01
CA GLY A 77 -12.97 -8.70 -36.38
C GLY A 77 -13.81 -9.95 -36.70
N ASN A 78 -13.98 -10.86 -35.74
CA ASN A 78 -14.82 -12.05 -35.93
C ASN A 78 -16.21 -11.85 -35.32
N ILE A 79 -17.18 -12.62 -35.77
CA ILE A 79 -18.58 -12.57 -35.37
C ILE A 79 -18.75 -13.17 -33.97
N ILE A 80 -19.22 -12.38 -33.01
CA ILE A 80 -19.57 -12.81 -31.64
C ILE A 80 -20.94 -13.49 -31.64
N SER A 81 -21.90 -12.87 -32.30
CA SER A 81 -23.29 -13.36 -32.38
C SER A 81 -23.96 -12.88 -33.66
N ALA A 82 -24.96 -13.62 -34.10
CA ALA A 82 -25.79 -13.22 -35.22
C ALA A 82 -27.22 -13.71 -35.04
N ASP A 83 -28.16 -13.02 -35.68
CA ASP A 83 -29.56 -13.45 -35.78
C ASP A 83 -30.06 -13.21 -37.21
N PRO A 84 -30.39 -14.27 -37.96
CA PRO A 84 -30.14 -15.70 -37.67
C PRO A 84 -28.65 -16.06 -37.71
N GLN A 85 -28.23 -17.08 -36.91
CA GLN A 85 -26.82 -17.50 -36.86
C GLN A 85 -26.52 -18.80 -37.62
N ASN A 86 -27.54 -19.61 -37.89
CA ASN A 86 -27.34 -20.93 -38.49
C ASN A 86 -27.35 -20.85 -40.01
N VAL A 87 -26.33 -21.41 -40.65
CA VAL A 87 -26.20 -21.55 -42.11
C VAL A 87 -27.42 -22.28 -42.64
N GLY A 88 -27.93 -21.87 -43.81
CA GLY A 88 -29.13 -22.44 -44.40
C GLY A 88 -30.46 -21.88 -43.94
N THR A 89 -30.44 -21.04 -42.88
CA THR A 89 -31.67 -20.36 -42.41
C THR A 89 -32.25 -19.46 -43.50
N HIS A 90 -33.59 -19.48 -43.65
CA HIS A 90 -34.30 -18.65 -44.60
C HIS A 90 -34.63 -17.28 -44.04
N ILE A 91 -34.24 -16.22 -44.75
CA ILE A 91 -34.48 -14.83 -44.43
C ILE A 91 -35.51 -14.26 -45.39
N SER A 92 -36.68 -13.81 -44.93
CA SER A 92 -37.78 -13.34 -45.77
C SER A 92 -37.39 -12.10 -46.57
N LYS A 93 -37.69 -12.08 -47.86
CA LYS A 93 -37.55 -10.89 -48.73
C LYS A 93 -38.73 -9.89 -48.58
N HIS A 94 -39.87 -10.37 -48.10
CA HIS A 94 -41.13 -9.58 -48.09
C HIS A 94 -41.42 -8.84 -46.78
N HIS A 95 -40.66 -9.16 -45.68
CA HIS A 95 -40.89 -8.63 -44.36
C HIS A 95 -39.69 -7.92 -43.81
N ASN A 96 -38.96 -7.14 -44.62
CA ASN A 96 -37.73 -6.45 -44.23
C ASN A 96 -36.70 -7.38 -43.54
N GLY A 97 -36.65 -8.65 -43.93
CA GLY A 97 -35.74 -9.63 -43.40
C GLY A 97 -34.29 -9.19 -43.58
N ARG A 98 -33.52 -9.29 -42.52
CA ARG A 98 -32.10 -8.92 -42.49
C ARG A 98 -31.39 -9.83 -41.50
N ILE A 99 -30.09 -9.85 -41.57
CA ILE A 99 -29.24 -10.43 -40.53
C ILE A 99 -28.71 -9.29 -39.62
N THR A 100 -28.75 -9.50 -38.31
CA THR A 100 -28.02 -8.68 -37.35
C THR A 100 -26.78 -9.40 -36.89
N VAL A 101 -25.65 -8.68 -36.85
CA VAL A 101 -24.35 -9.27 -36.49
C VAL A 101 -23.67 -8.42 -35.46
N THR A 102 -23.12 -9.04 -34.41
CA THR A 102 -22.24 -8.39 -33.48
C THR A 102 -20.80 -8.82 -33.73
N VAL A 103 -19.93 -7.85 -33.99
CA VAL A 103 -18.52 -8.08 -34.35
C VAL A 103 -17.61 -7.79 -33.15
N SER A 104 -16.63 -8.63 -32.97
CA SER A 104 -15.67 -8.48 -31.85
C SER A 104 -14.71 -7.31 -32.09
N LEU A 105 -14.58 -6.45 -31.09
CA LEU A 105 -13.50 -5.47 -30.96
C LEU A 105 -12.23 -6.07 -30.37
N GLY A 106 -12.26 -7.38 -30.01
CA GLY A 106 -11.22 -8.07 -29.25
C GLY A 106 -11.40 -7.89 -27.75
N VAL A 107 -10.35 -8.19 -26.99
CA VAL A 107 -10.34 -8.02 -25.53
C VAL A 107 -10.33 -6.53 -25.19
N LYS A 108 -11.14 -6.14 -24.20
CA LYS A 108 -11.14 -4.76 -23.70
C LYS A 108 -9.78 -4.43 -23.10
N GLN A 109 -9.26 -3.24 -23.38
CA GLN A 109 -8.00 -2.77 -22.83
C GLN A 109 -8.25 -1.92 -21.58
N ALA A 110 -7.31 -2.00 -20.63
CA ALA A 110 -7.25 -1.17 -19.44
C ALA A 110 -5.82 -0.63 -19.27
N THR A 111 -5.69 0.54 -18.64
CA THR A 111 -4.39 1.19 -18.42
C THR A 111 -4.12 1.25 -16.92
N ILE A 112 -2.96 0.78 -16.50
CA ILE A 112 -2.50 0.88 -15.11
C ILE A 112 -2.29 2.36 -14.76
N PRO A 113 -2.87 2.88 -13.66
CA PRO A 113 -2.62 4.26 -13.25
C PRO A 113 -1.11 4.54 -13.10
N SER A 114 -0.64 5.64 -13.67
CA SER A 114 0.80 5.95 -13.70
C SER A 114 1.35 6.35 -12.32
N ASP A 115 0.49 6.83 -11.43
CA ASP A 115 0.81 7.28 -10.08
C ASP A 115 0.47 6.26 -8.98
N ILE A 116 0.13 5.02 -9.39
CA ILE A 116 -0.23 3.92 -8.46
C ILE A 116 0.86 3.58 -7.44
N ALA A 117 2.13 3.89 -7.77
CA ALA A 117 3.27 3.69 -6.87
C ALA A 117 3.52 4.86 -5.91
N ASP A 118 2.84 6.00 -6.08
CA ASP A 118 2.94 7.14 -5.17
C ASP A 118 1.94 6.99 -4.02
N PRO A 119 2.39 6.68 -2.78
CA PRO A 119 1.49 6.46 -1.65
C PRO A 119 0.74 7.73 -1.21
N THR A 120 1.06 8.89 -1.77
CA THR A 120 0.37 10.16 -1.49
C THR A 120 -0.78 10.43 -2.47
N SER A 121 -0.75 9.82 -3.66
CA SER A 121 -1.80 9.91 -4.67
C SER A 121 -3.09 9.23 -4.24
N ALA A 122 -4.18 9.48 -4.96
CA ALA A 122 -5.44 8.78 -4.72
C ALA A 122 -5.33 7.29 -5.06
N ASP A 123 -4.67 6.98 -6.16
CA ASP A 123 -4.53 5.62 -6.67
C ASP A 123 -3.49 4.82 -5.87
N GLY A 124 -2.41 5.46 -5.40
CA GLY A 124 -1.39 4.81 -4.58
C GLY A 124 -1.79 4.54 -3.13
N LYS A 125 -2.86 5.19 -2.62
CA LYS A 125 -3.44 4.89 -1.30
C LYS A 125 -4.23 3.59 -1.27
N ASP A 126 -4.83 3.21 -2.39
CA ASP A 126 -5.56 1.96 -2.55
C ASP A 126 -5.27 1.37 -3.95
N PRO A 127 -4.08 0.79 -4.14
CA PRO A 127 -3.65 0.31 -5.45
C PRO A 127 -4.56 -0.74 -6.09
N ILE A 128 -5.14 -1.62 -5.27
CA ILE A 128 -6.06 -2.66 -5.76
C ILE A 128 -7.31 -2.01 -6.34
N LYS A 129 -7.93 -1.12 -5.57
CA LYS A 129 -9.12 -0.40 -6.03
C LYS A 129 -8.84 0.48 -7.25
N ALA A 130 -7.66 1.08 -7.33
CA ALA A 130 -7.25 1.85 -8.49
C ALA A 130 -7.19 0.98 -9.76
N LEU A 131 -6.64 -0.22 -9.68
CA LEU A 131 -6.63 -1.20 -10.78
C LEU A 131 -8.05 -1.66 -11.15
N GLU A 132 -8.91 -1.94 -10.17
CA GLU A 132 -10.32 -2.30 -10.41
C GLU A 132 -11.07 -1.16 -11.11
N ASN A 133 -10.89 0.08 -10.66
CA ASN A 133 -11.47 1.28 -11.28
C ASN A 133 -10.97 1.51 -12.72
N ALA A 134 -9.71 1.17 -12.99
CA ALA A 134 -9.13 1.18 -14.33
C ALA A 134 -9.72 0.11 -15.25
N GLY A 135 -10.41 -0.88 -14.68
CA GLY A 135 -11.14 -1.92 -15.40
C GLY A 135 -10.46 -3.28 -15.40
N PHE A 136 -9.38 -3.50 -14.67
CA PHE A 136 -8.75 -4.82 -14.54
C PHE A 136 -9.61 -5.76 -13.68
N THR A 137 -9.68 -7.03 -14.08
CA THR A 137 -10.54 -8.05 -13.45
C THR A 137 -9.75 -9.21 -12.84
N ASN A 138 -8.46 -9.33 -13.13
CA ASN A 138 -7.62 -10.43 -12.67
C ASN A 138 -6.41 -9.90 -11.88
N ILE A 139 -6.69 -9.42 -10.66
CA ILE A 139 -5.68 -8.84 -9.76
C ILE A 139 -5.37 -9.87 -8.68
N LYS A 140 -4.09 -10.23 -8.54
CA LYS A 140 -3.59 -11.12 -7.50
C LYS A 140 -2.77 -10.34 -6.48
N ARG A 141 -3.06 -10.54 -5.22
CA ARG A 141 -2.25 -10.04 -4.11
C ARG A 141 -1.28 -11.13 -3.65
N ASP A 142 0.01 -10.82 -3.64
CA ASP A 142 1.03 -11.69 -3.08
C ASP A 142 1.45 -11.19 -1.69
N ASP A 143 0.84 -11.77 -0.65
CA ASP A 143 1.16 -11.46 0.74
C ASP A 143 2.45 -12.13 1.23
N SER A 144 2.94 -13.15 0.50
CA SER A 144 4.15 -13.88 0.87
C SER A 144 5.43 -13.05 0.65
N SER A 145 5.40 -12.17 -0.33
CA SER A 145 6.50 -11.26 -0.67
C SER A 145 6.38 -9.89 0.02
N ALA A 146 5.30 -9.67 0.79
CA ALA A 146 5.07 -8.40 1.48
C ALA A 146 6.06 -8.20 2.63
N GLU A 147 6.70 -7.04 2.69
CA GLU A 147 7.70 -6.67 3.69
C GLU A 147 7.28 -5.44 4.50
N TYR A 148 7.90 -5.28 5.67
CA TYR A 148 7.81 -4.06 6.45
C TYR A 148 8.68 -2.95 5.83
N SER A 149 8.21 -1.72 5.89
CA SER A 149 8.89 -0.56 5.32
C SER A 149 8.84 0.64 6.26
N MET A 150 9.95 1.39 6.35
CA MET A 150 9.98 2.68 7.04
C MET A 150 9.50 3.85 6.17
N THR A 151 9.37 3.63 4.86
CA THR A 151 9.04 4.67 3.88
C THR A 151 7.68 4.50 3.23
N LEU A 152 7.21 3.26 3.11
CA LEU A 152 5.91 2.94 2.54
C LEU A 152 4.92 2.67 3.67
N PRO A 153 3.78 3.36 3.72
CA PRO A 153 2.71 3.06 4.67
C PRO A 153 2.11 1.67 4.39
N GLU A 154 1.40 1.13 5.35
CA GLU A 154 0.66 -0.11 5.20
C GLU A 154 -0.34 0.01 4.05
N GLY A 155 -0.40 -1.02 3.21
CA GLY A 155 -1.29 -1.08 2.05
C GLY A 155 -0.79 -0.34 0.81
N ALA A 156 0.29 0.45 0.89
CA ALA A 156 0.90 1.07 -0.28
C ALA A 156 1.58 0.03 -1.19
N LEU A 157 1.66 0.32 -2.46
CA LEU A 157 2.29 -0.57 -3.44
C LEU A 157 3.79 -0.71 -3.17
N GLN A 158 4.22 -1.93 -2.87
CA GLN A 158 5.64 -2.28 -2.76
C GLN A 158 6.21 -2.69 -4.11
N SER A 159 5.47 -3.51 -4.85
CA SER A 159 5.80 -3.88 -6.23
C SER A 159 4.56 -4.32 -7.01
N ILE A 160 4.66 -4.28 -8.33
CA ILE A 160 3.64 -4.70 -9.28
C ILE A 160 4.33 -5.43 -10.43
N SER A 161 3.67 -6.46 -10.98
CA SER A 161 4.22 -7.28 -12.08
C SER A 161 4.43 -6.50 -13.37
N GLU A 162 3.65 -5.45 -13.57
CA GLU A 162 3.58 -4.67 -14.80
C GLU A 162 3.99 -3.20 -14.57
N THR A 163 4.38 -2.51 -15.62
CA THR A 163 4.82 -1.12 -15.50
C THR A 163 3.63 -0.17 -15.30
N PRO A 164 3.63 0.72 -14.29
CA PRO A 164 2.64 1.79 -14.19
C PRO A 164 2.55 2.61 -15.47
N GLY A 165 1.33 2.93 -15.91
CA GLY A 165 1.05 3.61 -17.17
C GLY A 165 0.95 2.70 -18.40
N SER A 166 1.24 1.41 -18.31
CA SER A 166 1.07 0.47 -19.42
C SER A 166 -0.40 0.11 -19.66
N THR A 167 -0.73 -0.18 -20.92
CA THR A 167 -2.05 -0.62 -21.35
C THR A 167 -2.02 -2.10 -21.69
N LEU A 168 -2.91 -2.87 -21.11
CA LEU A 168 -2.99 -4.33 -21.21
C LEU A 168 -4.43 -4.78 -21.40
N ASP A 169 -4.62 -6.05 -21.72
CA ASP A 169 -5.95 -6.67 -21.69
C ASP A 169 -6.53 -6.57 -20.27
N HIS A 170 -7.79 -6.20 -20.15
CA HIS A 170 -8.42 -6.01 -18.83
C HIS A 170 -8.45 -7.26 -17.96
N ASN A 171 -8.33 -8.43 -18.57
CA ASN A 171 -8.28 -9.74 -17.92
C ASN A 171 -6.85 -10.28 -17.75
N ALA A 172 -5.81 -9.49 -18.11
CA ALA A 172 -4.43 -9.83 -17.85
C ALA A 172 -4.20 -10.00 -16.34
N GLU A 173 -3.39 -10.99 -15.98
CA GLU A 173 -3.03 -11.21 -14.58
C GLU A 173 -2.05 -10.12 -14.10
N ILE A 174 -2.45 -9.38 -13.09
CA ILE A 174 -1.60 -8.39 -12.44
C ILE A 174 -1.35 -8.83 -11.00
N THR A 175 -0.08 -9.09 -10.68
CA THR A 175 0.32 -9.40 -9.31
C THR A 175 0.80 -8.14 -8.60
N VAL A 176 0.24 -7.86 -7.42
CA VAL A 176 0.62 -6.73 -6.57
C VAL A 176 1.15 -7.24 -5.24
N VAL A 177 2.22 -6.59 -4.75
CA VAL A 177 2.75 -6.76 -3.40
C VAL A 177 2.52 -5.46 -2.66
N LEU A 178 1.89 -5.53 -1.50
CA LEU A 178 1.60 -4.36 -0.67
C LEU A 178 2.52 -4.33 0.55
N SER A 179 2.93 -3.14 0.95
CA SER A 179 3.73 -2.92 2.15
C SER A 179 2.94 -3.30 3.41
N LYS A 180 3.62 -3.91 4.38
CA LYS A 180 3.12 -4.13 5.75
C LYS A 180 3.23 -2.89 6.64
N GLY A 181 3.73 -1.76 6.11
CA GLY A 181 3.98 -0.56 6.90
C GLY A 181 5.14 -0.70 7.87
N LEU A 182 5.07 0.01 8.97
CA LEU A 182 6.11 -0.02 10.01
C LEU A 182 6.06 -1.34 10.79
N MET A 183 7.22 -1.96 11.03
CA MET A 183 7.30 -3.19 11.81
C MET A 183 6.98 -2.92 13.28
N PRO A 184 6.07 -3.69 13.91
CA PRO A 184 5.87 -3.63 15.34
C PRO A 184 7.11 -4.17 16.09
N VAL A 185 7.51 -3.48 17.15
CA VAL A 185 8.63 -3.84 18.00
C VAL A 185 8.26 -3.64 19.46
N THR A 186 8.89 -4.40 20.34
CA THR A 186 8.69 -4.23 21.79
C THR A 186 9.81 -3.36 22.36
N MET A 187 9.47 -2.40 23.21
CA MET A 187 10.43 -1.55 23.91
C MET A 187 11.39 -2.41 24.75
N PRO A 188 12.71 -2.38 24.47
CA PRO A 188 13.69 -3.19 25.20
C PRO A 188 13.85 -2.72 26.65
N ASP A 189 14.24 -3.64 27.53
CA ASP A 189 14.61 -3.31 28.90
C ASP A 189 16.03 -2.70 28.94
N ILE A 190 16.11 -1.39 29.18
CA ILE A 190 17.33 -0.60 29.14
C ILE A 190 17.61 0.18 30.41
N VAL A 191 16.71 0.19 31.39
CA VAL A 191 16.92 0.88 32.66
C VAL A 191 18.06 0.20 33.43
N GLY A 192 18.98 1.01 33.97
CA GLY A 192 20.18 0.56 34.67
C GLY A 192 21.36 0.16 33.79
N LYS A 193 21.17 -0.02 32.46
CA LYS A 193 22.25 -0.25 31.50
C LYS A 193 23.06 1.03 31.26
N THR A 194 24.22 0.90 30.65
CA THR A 194 24.99 2.04 30.18
C THR A 194 24.27 2.73 29.01
N LYS A 195 24.55 4.02 28.82
CA LYS A 195 24.00 4.81 27.69
C LYS A 195 24.25 4.12 26.34
N ASP A 196 25.46 3.62 26.12
CA ASP A 196 25.85 3.00 24.83
C ASP A 196 25.12 1.67 24.59
N GLU A 197 24.98 0.83 25.64
CA GLU A 197 24.20 -0.40 25.55
C GLU A 197 22.71 -0.11 25.27
N ALA A 198 22.14 0.91 25.92
CA ALA A 198 20.77 1.33 25.72
C ALA A 198 20.56 1.86 24.30
N MET A 199 21.44 2.73 23.81
CA MET A 199 21.39 3.25 22.43
C MET A 199 21.49 2.13 21.42
N THR A 200 22.44 1.19 21.59
CA THR A 200 22.57 0.04 20.71
C THR A 200 21.30 -0.82 20.68
N ALA A 201 20.66 -1.03 21.83
CA ALA A 201 19.41 -1.79 21.89
C ALA A 201 18.26 -1.07 21.17
N LEU A 202 18.16 0.24 21.31
CA LEU A 202 17.13 1.07 20.64
C LEU A 202 17.38 1.17 19.14
N ASP A 203 18.64 1.31 18.70
CA ASP A 203 19.01 1.34 17.28
C ASP A 203 18.72 -0.01 16.60
N ASN A 204 19.00 -1.13 17.26
CA ASN A 204 18.63 -2.46 16.75
C ASN A 204 17.12 -2.63 16.60
N ALA A 205 16.33 -2.00 17.48
CA ALA A 205 14.87 -1.93 17.36
C ALA A 205 14.39 -0.85 16.38
N LYS A 206 15.31 -0.11 15.72
CA LYS A 206 15.02 1.01 14.81
C LYS A 206 14.13 2.09 15.45
N LEU A 207 14.31 2.34 16.76
CA LEU A 207 13.63 3.38 17.50
C LEU A 207 14.46 4.67 17.50
N LYS A 208 13.79 5.81 17.44
CA LYS A 208 14.46 7.12 17.54
C LYS A 208 14.71 7.46 19.00
N THR A 209 15.92 7.87 19.35
CA THR A 209 16.30 8.16 20.74
C THR A 209 16.52 9.65 20.96
N THR A 210 15.92 10.18 22.02
CA THR A 210 16.22 11.51 22.57
C THR A 210 16.80 11.33 23.95
N VAL A 211 18.03 11.84 24.18
CA VAL A 211 18.73 11.71 25.45
C VAL A 211 18.65 12.99 26.25
N SER A 212 18.28 12.87 27.52
CA SER A 212 18.43 13.90 28.56
C SER A 212 19.32 13.38 29.67
N GLU A 213 19.92 14.27 30.41
CA GLU A 213 20.81 13.92 31.53
C GLU A 213 20.34 14.58 32.81
N GLU A 214 20.32 13.81 33.91
CA GLU A 214 19.91 14.26 35.22
C GLU A 214 20.91 13.78 36.31
N TYR A 215 21.02 14.49 37.39
CA TYR A 215 21.78 13.99 38.54
C TYR A 215 21.01 12.89 39.26
N SER A 216 21.73 11.88 39.73
CA SER A 216 21.15 10.80 40.52
C SER A 216 22.14 10.35 41.59
N ASP A 217 21.68 10.27 42.84
CA ASP A 217 22.47 9.75 43.92
C ASP A 217 22.53 8.21 43.96
N SER A 218 21.54 7.57 43.33
CA SER A 218 21.39 6.11 43.34
C SER A 218 21.87 5.41 42.06
N VAL A 219 21.84 6.10 40.89
CA VAL A 219 22.24 5.55 39.61
C VAL A 219 23.63 6.02 39.23
N LYS A 220 24.51 5.10 38.89
CA LYS A 220 25.89 5.39 38.46
C LYS A 220 25.91 6.35 37.27
N SER A 221 26.89 7.26 37.23
CA SER A 221 27.11 8.14 36.07
C SER A 221 27.27 7.35 34.80
N GLY A 222 26.58 7.76 33.73
CA GLY A 222 26.55 7.11 32.42
C GLY A 222 25.54 5.97 32.29
N SER A 223 24.79 5.65 33.37
CA SER A 223 23.73 4.64 33.32
C SER A 223 22.35 5.26 33.19
N VAL A 224 21.41 4.51 32.62
CA VAL A 224 20.03 4.93 32.37
C VAL A 224 19.25 4.98 33.68
N ILE A 225 18.68 6.14 34.00
CA ILE A 225 17.76 6.35 35.12
C ILE A 225 16.36 5.86 34.75
N SER A 226 15.88 6.28 33.58
CA SER A 226 14.53 5.97 33.10
C SER A 226 14.46 6.07 31.59
N ALA A 227 13.48 5.42 31.02
CA ALA A 227 13.12 5.52 29.62
C ALA A 227 11.60 5.68 29.48
N SER A 228 11.16 6.36 28.46
CA SER A 228 9.74 6.53 28.15
C SER A 228 9.53 6.38 26.65
N PRO A 229 8.64 5.49 26.20
CA PRO A 229 7.75 4.59 26.98
C PRO A 229 8.50 3.52 27.80
N ASP A 230 7.75 2.88 28.71
CA ASP A 230 8.31 1.83 29.57
C ASP A 230 8.67 0.55 28.78
N SER A 231 9.61 -0.23 29.35
CA SER A 231 9.98 -1.56 28.84
C SER A 231 8.75 -2.45 28.64
N GLY A 232 8.72 -3.19 27.51
CA GLY A 232 7.61 -4.06 27.14
C GLY A 232 6.44 -3.36 26.41
N THR A 233 6.47 -2.03 26.25
CA THR A 233 5.47 -1.31 25.46
C THR A 233 5.59 -1.67 23.99
N GLU A 234 4.46 -1.89 23.31
CA GLU A 234 4.40 -2.08 21.87
C GLU A 234 4.60 -0.76 21.15
N LEU A 235 5.55 -0.72 20.27
CA LEU A 235 5.98 0.41 19.45
C LEU A 235 6.13 -0.03 17.99
N HIS A 236 6.44 0.91 17.11
CA HIS A 236 6.76 0.65 15.71
C HIS A 236 8.12 1.25 15.34
N TRP A 237 8.74 0.75 14.29
CA TRP A 237 9.95 1.35 13.73
C TRP A 237 9.78 2.86 13.57
N GLY A 238 10.78 3.61 14.02
CA GLY A 238 10.78 5.07 13.92
C GLY A 238 10.09 5.80 15.07
N ASP A 239 9.43 5.08 16.00
CA ASP A 239 8.86 5.68 17.20
C ASP A 239 9.94 6.28 18.10
N SER A 240 9.59 7.31 18.85
CA SER A 240 10.51 8.08 19.67
C SER A 240 10.54 7.57 21.11
N VAL A 241 11.75 7.35 21.62
CA VAL A 241 12.04 7.00 23.01
C VAL A 241 12.84 8.12 23.67
N LYS A 242 12.37 8.58 24.82
CA LYS A 242 13.11 9.51 25.67
C LYS A 242 13.92 8.71 26.69
N LEU A 243 15.24 8.95 26.71
CA LEU A 243 16.19 8.31 27.61
C LEU A 243 16.71 9.34 28.60
N THR A 244 16.64 9.06 29.90
CA THR A 244 17.25 9.87 30.94
C THR A 244 18.48 9.15 31.51
N VAL A 245 19.65 9.77 31.37
CA VAL A 245 20.94 9.21 31.77
C VAL A 245 21.48 9.93 33.01
N SER A 246 22.04 9.18 33.91
CA SER A 246 22.62 9.71 35.15
C SER A 246 23.94 10.46 34.90
N LYS A 247 24.05 11.65 35.40
CA LYS A 247 25.34 12.38 35.61
C LYS A 247 26.10 11.88 36.82
N GLY A 248 25.52 10.97 37.62
CA GLY A 248 25.96 10.62 38.94
C GLY A 248 25.48 11.66 39.98
N PRO A 249 25.97 11.60 41.19
CA PRO A 249 25.58 12.53 42.24
C PRO A 249 26.00 13.95 41.89
N GLU A 250 25.16 14.91 42.27
CA GLU A 250 25.52 16.31 42.17
C GLU A 250 26.63 16.64 43.16
N THR A 251 27.70 17.30 42.69
CA THR A 251 28.87 17.64 43.49
C THR A 251 29.19 19.10 43.37
N ALA A 252 29.71 19.69 44.48
CA ALA A 252 30.36 21.00 44.46
C ALA A 252 31.79 20.87 44.95
N ASP A 253 32.62 21.82 44.55
CA ASP A 253 34.03 21.86 44.93
C ASP A 253 34.17 22.69 46.21
N VAL A 254 34.45 22.00 47.33
CA VAL A 254 34.59 22.62 48.63
C VAL A 254 35.99 23.22 48.74
N PRO A 255 36.11 24.57 48.85
CA PRO A 255 37.43 25.21 48.98
C PRO A 255 38.04 24.94 50.36
N ASN A 256 39.37 25.13 50.45
CA ASN A 256 40.04 25.13 51.75
C ASN A 256 39.68 26.46 52.48
N LEU A 257 38.99 26.32 53.58
CA LEU A 257 38.52 27.43 54.41
C LEU A 257 39.27 27.59 55.75
N VAL A 258 40.31 26.74 55.97
CA VAL A 258 41.15 26.86 57.16
C VAL A 258 41.83 28.24 57.20
N GLY A 259 41.74 28.95 58.38
CA GLY A 259 42.22 30.30 58.56
C GLY A 259 41.26 31.40 58.09
N LYS A 260 40.13 31.05 57.47
CA LYS A 260 39.06 32.08 57.18
C LYS A 260 38.18 32.35 58.38
N SER A 261 37.48 33.47 58.36
CA SER A 261 36.50 33.75 59.40
C SER A 261 35.36 32.72 59.35
N LYS A 262 34.83 32.35 60.51
CA LYS A 262 33.68 31.48 60.67
C LYS A 262 32.51 31.95 59.79
N SER A 263 32.22 33.25 59.80
CA SER A 263 31.11 33.80 59.01
C SER A 263 31.29 33.65 57.55
N ASP A 264 32.50 33.91 57.00
CA ASP A 264 32.77 33.80 55.57
C ASP A 264 32.80 32.34 55.15
N ALA A 265 33.34 31.42 55.95
CA ALA A 265 33.36 29.99 55.70
C ALA A 265 31.93 29.41 55.64
N ILE A 266 31.06 29.77 56.57
CA ILE A 266 29.64 29.35 56.55
C ILE A 266 28.95 29.87 55.29
N LYS A 267 29.04 31.16 54.98
CA LYS A 267 28.43 31.74 53.76
C LYS A 267 28.90 31.04 52.48
N THR A 268 30.21 30.76 52.40
CA THR A 268 30.79 30.05 51.24
C THR A 268 30.20 28.65 51.08
N LEU A 269 30.14 27.85 52.14
CA LEU A 269 29.61 26.49 52.09
C LEU A 269 28.10 26.45 51.81
N GLU A 270 27.34 27.38 52.44
CA GLU A 270 25.89 27.50 52.22
C GLU A 270 25.59 27.91 50.76
N SER A 271 26.38 28.82 50.18
CA SER A 271 26.25 29.24 48.78
C SER A 271 26.54 28.09 47.79
N LEU A 272 27.36 27.14 48.19
CA LEU A 272 27.65 25.91 47.46
C LEU A 272 26.57 24.81 47.65
N GLY A 273 25.57 25.06 48.53
CA GLY A 273 24.45 24.13 48.75
C GLY A 273 24.63 23.16 49.92
N PHE A 274 25.72 23.24 50.67
CA PHE A 274 25.99 22.40 51.84
C PHE A 274 25.25 22.87 53.08
N GLU A 275 24.99 21.95 54.02
CA GLU A 275 24.63 22.27 55.40
C GLU A 275 25.91 22.42 56.22
N VAL A 276 25.96 23.40 57.10
CA VAL A 276 27.15 23.67 57.92
C VAL A 276 26.88 23.46 59.39
N LYS A 277 27.71 22.66 60.03
CA LYS A 277 27.77 22.53 61.47
C LYS A 277 29.07 23.12 62.01
N THR A 278 29.03 23.79 63.12
CA THR A 278 30.24 24.37 63.76
C THR A 278 30.42 23.82 65.15
N GLY A 279 31.67 23.53 65.48
CA GLY A 279 32.12 23.08 66.81
C GLY A 279 33.38 23.81 67.21
N GLY A 280 33.86 23.62 68.46
CA GLY A 280 35.07 24.27 69.03
C GLY A 280 34.75 25.40 69.92
N LEU A 281 35.79 26.03 70.44
CA LEU A 281 35.68 27.08 71.55
C LEU A 281 35.34 28.51 71.02
N ASN A 282 35.46 28.74 69.71
CA ASN A 282 35.13 30.02 69.04
C ASN A 282 35.73 31.27 69.67
N ILE A 283 36.98 31.22 70.11
CA ILE A 283 37.66 32.32 70.77
C ILE A 283 38.15 33.37 69.76
N LEU A 284 38.74 32.95 68.68
CA LEU A 284 39.28 33.79 67.59
C LEU A 284 38.34 33.97 66.42
N GLY A 285 37.30 33.17 66.33
CA GLY A 285 36.36 33.20 65.22
C GLY A 285 36.93 32.67 63.89
N LEU A 286 38.02 31.91 63.91
CA LEU A 286 38.70 31.38 62.74
C LEU A 286 38.47 29.87 62.58
N VAL A 287 38.37 29.36 61.34
CA VAL A 287 38.27 27.96 61.05
C VAL A 287 39.62 27.28 61.22
N GLN A 288 39.69 26.32 62.14
CA GLN A 288 40.89 25.50 62.39
C GLN A 288 40.93 24.21 61.53
N GLN A 289 39.74 23.58 61.37
CA GLN A 289 39.57 22.37 60.57
C GLN A 289 38.23 22.37 59.86
N GLN A 290 38.17 21.64 58.74
CA GLN A 290 36.94 21.34 58.00
C GLN A 290 36.86 19.85 57.66
N SER A 291 35.65 19.28 57.63
CA SER A 291 35.44 17.84 57.44
C SER A 291 35.61 17.36 55.99
N ALA A 292 35.58 18.27 55.02
CA ALA A 292 35.75 17.94 53.61
C ALA A 292 36.36 19.10 52.81
N THR A 293 37.13 18.76 51.74
CA THR A 293 37.67 19.67 50.72
C THR A 293 37.59 18.98 49.34
N GLY A 294 37.58 19.80 48.30
CA GLY A 294 37.50 19.29 46.91
C GLY A 294 36.08 18.82 46.54
N LYS A 295 36.01 17.98 45.53
CA LYS A 295 34.71 17.47 45.02
C LYS A 295 33.95 16.69 46.07
N THR A 296 32.89 17.29 46.59
CA THR A 296 32.04 16.73 47.62
C THR A 296 30.60 16.64 47.11
N ARG A 297 29.89 15.56 47.41
CA ARG A 297 28.47 15.40 47.05
C ARG A 297 27.64 16.43 47.80
N LEU A 298 26.66 17.04 47.11
CA LEU A 298 25.72 17.98 47.76
C LEU A 298 24.69 17.25 48.64
N ARG A 299 24.44 15.97 48.35
CA ARG A 299 23.55 15.12 49.15
C ARG A 299 24.25 13.85 49.60
N ASP A 300 23.89 13.38 50.79
CA ASP A 300 24.31 12.05 51.25
C ASP A 300 23.55 10.93 50.54
N THR A 301 23.87 9.69 50.87
CA THR A 301 23.22 8.49 50.28
C THR A 301 21.75 8.37 50.65
N ASN A 302 21.24 9.14 51.61
CA ASN A 302 19.85 9.19 52.02
C ASN A 302 19.09 10.38 51.42
N GLY A 303 19.76 11.16 50.55
CA GLY A 303 19.17 12.34 49.89
C GLY A 303 19.17 13.62 50.76
N ASN A 304 19.75 13.58 51.97
CA ASN A 304 19.87 14.74 52.80
C ASN A 304 21.03 15.64 52.35
N LYS A 305 20.96 16.94 52.63
CA LYS A 305 22.11 17.83 52.37
C LYS A 305 23.34 17.32 53.10
N THR A 306 24.47 17.29 52.40
CA THR A 306 25.75 16.91 53.01
C THR A 306 26.15 17.98 54.02
N VAL A 307 26.48 17.53 55.23
CA VAL A 307 26.90 18.40 56.33
C VAL A 307 28.42 18.54 56.29
N ILE A 308 28.88 19.78 56.20
CA ILE A 308 30.30 20.12 56.37
C ILE A 308 30.48 20.66 57.80
N THR A 309 31.33 19.99 58.58
CA THR A 309 31.65 20.41 59.96
C THR A 309 32.88 21.32 59.97
N LEU A 310 32.76 22.48 60.53
CA LEU A 310 33.87 23.43 60.79
C LEU A 310 34.22 23.43 62.26
N THR A 311 35.48 23.15 62.59
CA THR A 311 36.00 23.34 63.90
C THR A 311 36.60 24.77 63.99
N VAL A 312 36.15 25.57 64.94
CA VAL A 312 36.56 26.97 65.10
C VAL A 312 37.27 27.18 66.45
N VAL A 313 38.28 28.03 66.41
CA VAL A 313 39.03 28.47 67.63
C VAL A 313 38.78 29.90 67.94
#